data_3ac8530c022cdc9fd7dc9fe49cb6fa27
#
_entry.id   3ac8530c022cdc9fd7dc9fe49cb6fa27
#
_cell.length_a   1.000
_cell.length_b   1.000
_cell.length_c   1.000
_cell.angle_alpha   90.00
_cell.angle_beta   90.00
_cell.angle_gamma   90.00
#
_symmetry.space_group_name_H-M   'P 1'
#
loop_
_entity.id
_entity.type
_entity.pdbx_description
1 polymer ?
#
loop_
_entity_poly.entity_id
_entity_poly.type
_entity_poly.pdbx_seq_one_letter_code
_entity_poly.pdbx_strand_id
1 'polypeptide(L)'
;LSFRNLAAAFALTCVAVPALAQTPAPATTAHSASDMGMKMADTATVKLKFVTVKPADITSSKLIGTNVYNNNKETVGEIEDLVIENGKTVTGVIVSVGGFLGLGERYVVLDPSTVSVSNKDNKWAAYVDTDKDTLNKAPSFDYSKKK
;
A
#
# COMPACT_ATOMS: atom_id res chain seq x y z
N LEU A 1 18.24 63.70 -28.41
CA LEU A 1 17.67 63.89 -29.75
C LEU A 1 16.54 62.88 -29.86
N SER A 2 15.40 63.27 -29.64
CA SER A 2 14.22 63.78 -30.33
C SER A 2 13.91 63.07 -31.66
N PHE A 3 12.73 62.53 -31.71
CA PHE A 3 11.65 62.69 -32.73
C PHE A 3 10.64 61.58 -32.48
N ARG A 4 9.52 61.84 -31.93
CA ARG A 4 8.23 62.49 -32.37
C ARG A 4 7.47 61.68 -33.40
N ASN A 5 6.29 61.25 -32.94
CA ASN A 5 4.98 61.17 -33.54
C ASN A 5 4.82 60.45 -34.90
N LEU A 6 3.90 59.49 -34.94
CA LEU A 6 2.68 59.72 -35.72
C LEU A 6 1.60 58.68 -35.36
N ALA A 7 0.44 59.21 -35.05
CA ALA A 7 -0.82 58.46 -34.91
C ALA A 7 -1.37 58.09 -36.27
N ALA A 8 -1.95 56.88 -36.38
CA ALA A 8 -2.95 56.62 -37.39
C ALA A 8 -3.98 55.62 -36.84
N ALA A 9 -5.16 56.13 -36.63
CA ALA A 9 -6.36 55.38 -36.37
C ALA A 9 -6.83 54.71 -37.65
N PHE A 10 -7.21 53.42 -37.58
CA PHE A 10 -8.12 52.83 -38.58
C PHE A 10 -9.03 51.79 -37.92
N ALA A 11 -10.28 52.21 -37.88
CA ALA A 11 -11.54 51.50 -38.15
C ALA A 11 -11.72 50.02 -37.80
N LEU A 12 -12.58 49.87 -36.86
CA LEU A 12 -13.61 48.89 -36.54
C LEU A 12 -14.13 48.12 -37.78
N THR A 13 -13.89 46.79 -37.79
CA THR A 13 -14.77 45.86 -38.45
C THR A 13 -15.04 44.67 -37.50
N CYS A 14 -16.23 44.68 -36.93
CA CYS A 14 -16.83 43.52 -36.28
C CYS A 14 -17.05 42.43 -37.32
N VAL A 15 -16.29 41.33 -37.19
CA VAL A 15 -16.67 40.06 -37.78
C VAL A 15 -17.12 39.13 -36.65
N ALA A 16 -18.41 38.96 -36.55
CA ALA A 16 -19.03 37.96 -35.70
C ALA A 16 -18.64 36.56 -36.22
N VAL A 17 -17.79 35.87 -35.49
CA VAL A 17 -17.52 34.45 -35.72
C VAL A 17 -18.57 33.67 -34.91
N PRO A 18 -19.37 32.78 -35.50
CA PRO A 18 -20.29 31.95 -34.75
C PRO A 18 -19.47 31.02 -33.82
N ALA A 19 -19.81 31.01 -32.57
CA ALA A 19 -19.30 30.08 -31.57
C ALA A 19 -19.70 28.64 -32.02
N LEU A 20 -18.75 27.92 -32.57
CA LEU A 20 -18.82 26.47 -32.66
C LEU A 20 -18.76 25.94 -31.22
N ALA A 21 -19.88 25.44 -30.77
CA ALA A 21 -19.98 24.70 -29.54
C ALA A 21 -19.00 23.51 -29.63
N GLN A 22 -17.86 23.63 -28.93
CA GLN A 22 -17.02 22.48 -28.68
C GLN A 22 -17.77 21.58 -27.72
N THR A 23 -18.32 20.49 -28.22
CA THR A 23 -18.73 19.36 -27.43
C THR A 23 -17.51 18.92 -26.60
N PRO A 24 -17.61 18.84 -25.26
CA PRO A 24 -16.53 18.28 -24.47
C PRO A 24 -16.36 16.83 -24.92
N ALA A 25 -15.20 16.52 -25.46
CA ALA A 25 -14.79 15.14 -25.69
C ALA A 25 -14.97 14.36 -24.38
N PRO A 26 -15.51 13.14 -24.39
CA PRO A 26 -15.58 12.34 -23.22
C PRO A 26 -14.15 12.20 -22.71
N ALA A 27 -13.91 12.65 -21.48
CA ALA A 27 -12.68 12.42 -20.77
C ALA A 27 -12.49 10.91 -20.73
N THR A 28 -11.59 10.41 -21.56
CA THR A 28 -11.08 9.04 -21.44
C THR A 28 -10.39 9.00 -20.10
N THR A 29 -11.09 8.51 -19.09
CA THR A 29 -10.52 8.16 -17.81
C THR A 29 -9.43 7.16 -18.13
N ALA A 30 -8.18 7.63 -18.16
CA ALA A 30 -7.03 6.77 -18.17
C ALA A 30 -7.16 5.91 -16.92
N HIS A 31 -7.52 4.66 -17.10
CA HIS A 31 -7.48 3.67 -16.03
C HIS A 31 -6.00 3.52 -15.69
N SER A 32 -5.60 4.24 -14.65
CA SER A 32 -4.28 4.11 -14.07
C SER A 32 -4.05 2.63 -13.80
N ALA A 33 -2.92 2.11 -14.22
CA ALA A 33 -2.49 0.72 -14.06
C ALA A 33 -2.36 0.26 -12.58
N SER A 34 -2.91 1.04 -11.65
CA SER A 34 -2.81 0.86 -10.20
C SER A 34 -3.96 0.04 -9.59
N ASP A 35 -4.90 -0.46 -10.40
CA ASP A 35 -6.05 -1.21 -9.86
C ASP A 35 -5.79 -2.74 -9.87
N MET A 36 -4.68 -3.17 -9.31
CA MET A 36 -4.26 -4.59 -9.25
C MET A 36 -4.62 -5.29 -7.93
N GLY A 37 -5.63 -4.80 -7.22
CA GLY A 37 -6.04 -5.42 -5.96
C GLY A 37 -7.43 -6.04 -6.00
N MET A 38 -7.82 -6.67 -4.91
CA MET A 38 -9.18 -7.15 -4.71
C MET A 38 -10.13 -5.98 -4.55
N LYS A 39 -11.29 -6.05 -5.19
CA LYS A 39 -12.35 -5.04 -5.07
C LYS A 39 -13.36 -5.49 -4.01
N MET A 40 -13.72 -4.58 -3.16
CA MET A 40 -14.85 -4.78 -2.26
C MET A 40 -16.13 -4.42 -3.02
N ALA A 41 -16.86 -5.45 -3.45
CA ALA A 41 -18.11 -5.32 -4.19
C ALA A 41 -18.95 -6.58 -4.02
N ASP A 42 -20.26 -6.44 -4.15
CA ASP A 42 -21.20 -7.56 -4.02
C ASP A 42 -21.15 -8.51 -5.23
N THR A 43 -20.74 -8.00 -6.37
CA THR A 43 -20.62 -8.78 -7.61
C THR A 43 -19.34 -8.45 -8.37
N ALA A 44 -18.75 -9.45 -9.01
CA ALA A 44 -17.57 -9.26 -9.84
C ALA A 44 -17.95 -8.77 -11.24
N THR A 45 -17.47 -7.58 -11.62
CA THR A 45 -17.70 -6.96 -12.94
C THR A 45 -16.47 -7.03 -13.85
N VAL A 46 -15.35 -7.54 -13.37
CA VAL A 46 -14.09 -7.65 -14.12
C VAL A 46 -13.86 -9.07 -14.60
N LYS A 47 -13.31 -9.19 -15.81
CA LYS A 47 -12.93 -10.48 -16.37
C LYS A 47 -11.82 -11.13 -15.56
N LEU A 48 -11.90 -12.43 -15.38
CA LEU A 48 -10.90 -13.24 -14.69
C LEU A 48 -9.54 -13.13 -15.39
N LYS A 49 -8.49 -12.96 -14.60
CA LYS A 49 -7.10 -12.96 -15.03
C LYS A 49 -6.28 -13.88 -14.11
N PHE A 50 -5.46 -14.71 -14.70
CA PHE A 50 -4.55 -15.58 -13.96
C PHE A 50 -3.18 -14.90 -13.79
N VAL A 51 -2.53 -15.18 -12.67
CA VAL A 51 -1.17 -14.72 -12.37
C VAL A 51 -0.28 -15.91 -12.05
N THR A 52 0.99 -15.80 -12.37
CA THR A 52 1.98 -16.83 -12.04
C THR A 52 2.72 -16.40 -10.77
N VAL A 53 2.73 -17.29 -9.78
CA VAL A 53 3.51 -17.10 -8.54
C VAL A 53 4.96 -17.44 -8.82
N LYS A 54 5.88 -16.55 -8.43
CA LYS A 54 7.32 -16.74 -8.59
C LYS A 54 7.91 -17.49 -7.38
N PRO A 55 9.05 -18.19 -7.54
CA PRO A 55 9.69 -18.89 -6.41
C PRO A 55 10.07 -18.00 -5.21
N ALA A 56 10.29 -16.71 -5.47
CA ALA A 56 10.61 -15.72 -4.42
C ALA A 56 9.36 -15.17 -3.70
N ASP A 57 8.16 -15.43 -4.23
CA ASP A 57 6.92 -14.95 -3.61
C ASP A 57 6.58 -15.82 -2.40
N ILE A 58 6.12 -15.18 -1.35
CA ILE A 58 5.65 -15.86 -0.14
C ILE A 58 4.12 -15.80 -0.07
N THR A 59 3.51 -16.90 0.28
CA THR A 59 2.07 -16.91 0.58
C THR A 59 1.81 -16.46 2.01
N SER A 60 0.70 -15.79 2.26
CA SER A 60 0.31 -15.34 3.60
C SER A 60 0.30 -16.47 4.63
N SER A 61 -0.17 -17.67 4.22
CA SER A 61 -0.20 -18.86 5.08
C SER A 61 1.18 -19.37 5.52
N LYS A 62 2.24 -19.01 4.81
CA LYS A 62 3.62 -19.33 5.22
C LYS A 62 4.25 -18.21 6.03
N LEU A 63 3.76 -17.00 5.88
CA LEU A 63 4.23 -15.83 6.61
C LEU A 63 3.59 -15.75 8.00
N ILE A 64 2.29 -16.00 8.08
CA ILE A 64 1.56 -16.06 9.34
C ILE A 64 2.06 -17.27 10.16
N GLY A 65 2.31 -17.08 11.45
CA GLY A 65 2.91 -18.08 12.33
C GLY A 65 4.45 -18.11 12.27
N THR A 66 5.06 -17.21 11.50
CA THR A 66 6.52 -17.12 11.43
C THR A 66 7.08 -16.32 12.61
N ASN A 67 8.09 -16.88 13.26
CA ASN A 67 8.81 -16.18 14.33
C ASN A 67 9.56 -14.94 13.80
N VAL A 68 9.49 -13.87 14.57
CA VAL A 68 10.21 -12.62 14.33
C VAL A 68 11.41 -12.56 15.23
N TYR A 69 12.58 -12.33 14.66
CA TYR A 69 13.86 -12.25 15.35
C TYR A 69 14.44 -10.84 15.27
N ASN A 70 15.20 -10.46 16.27
CA ASN A 70 16.02 -9.26 16.23
C ASN A 70 17.42 -9.55 15.62
N ASN A 71 18.26 -8.52 15.51
CA ASN A 71 19.62 -8.66 15.01
C ASN A 71 20.52 -9.56 15.89
N ASN A 72 20.15 -9.76 17.16
CA ASN A 72 20.83 -10.68 18.08
C ASN A 72 20.33 -12.12 17.95
N LYS A 73 19.42 -12.41 17.00
CA LYS A 73 18.77 -13.72 16.80
C LYS A 73 17.87 -14.15 17.96
N GLU A 74 17.41 -13.20 18.75
CA GLU A 74 16.42 -13.45 19.81
C GLU A 74 15.02 -13.35 19.21
N THR A 75 14.12 -14.25 19.61
CA THR A 75 12.72 -14.18 19.24
C THR A 75 12.05 -13.04 19.96
N VAL A 76 11.56 -12.06 19.21
CA VAL A 76 10.89 -10.87 19.74
C VAL A 76 9.37 -10.93 19.58
N GLY A 77 8.88 -11.82 18.72
CA GLY A 77 7.45 -11.99 18.48
C GLY A 77 7.14 -13.05 17.43
N GLU A 78 5.89 -13.10 17.00
CA GLU A 78 5.39 -13.97 15.93
C GLU A 78 4.44 -13.17 15.03
N ILE A 79 4.50 -13.40 13.73
CA ILE A 79 3.56 -12.77 12.79
C ILE A 79 2.19 -13.44 12.93
N GLU A 80 1.20 -12.67 13.32
CA GLU A 80 -0.17 -13.12 13.52
C GLU A 80 -1.05 -12.92 12.30
N ASP A 81 -0.91 -11.79 11.63
CA ASP A 81 -1.75 -11.46 10.46
C ASP A 81 -1.15 -10.30 9.65
N LEU A 82 -1.82 -9.96 8.57
CA LEU A 82 -1.46 -8.87 7.67
C LEU A 82 -2.62 -7.89 7.54
N VAL A 83 -2.30 -6.60 7.57
CA VAL A 83 -3.26 -5.54 7.23
C VAL A 83 -3.17 -5.27 5.73
N ILE A 84 -4.28 -5.47 5.03
CA ILE A 84 -4.37 -5.27 3.58
C ILE A 84 -5.33 -4.11 3.31
N GLU A 85 -4.78 -3.02 2.83
CA GLU A 85 -5.54 -1.84 2.48
C GLU A 85 -6.31 -2.05 1.18
N ASN A 86 -7.63 -1.84 1.24
CA ASN A 86 -8.55 -1.94 0.09
C ASN A 86 -8.40 -3.26 -0.72
N GLY A 87 -7.97 -4.34 -0.06
CA GLY A 87 -7.73 -5.61 -0.72
C GLY A 87 -6.57 -5.61 -1.73
N LYS A 88 -5.67 -4.63 -1.68
CA LYS A 88 -4.63 -4.42 -2.70
C LYS A 88 -3.22 -4.49 -2.13
N THR A 89 -2.97 -3.75 -1.08
CA THR A 89 -1.61 -3.49 -0.60
C THR A 89 -1.48 -3.91 0.85
N VAL A 90 -0.44 -4.67 1.17
CA VAL A 90 -0.09 -4.94 2.56
C VAL A 90 0.49 -3.66 3.15
N THR A 91 -0.21 -3.09 4.12
CA THR A 91 0.18 -1.85 4.82
C THR A 91 0.63 -2.07 6.25
N GLY A 92 0.43 -3.28 6.77
CA GLY A 92 0.88 -3.61 8.11
C GLY A 92 1.12 -5.10 8.30
N VAL A 93 2.05 -5.41 9.19
CA VAL A 93 2.30 -6.77 9.69
C VAL A 93 1.94 -6.77 11.16
N ILE A 94 0.94 -7.56 11.53
CA ILE A 94 0.51 -7.71 12.92
C ILE A 94 1.43 -8.73 13.58
N VAL A 95 2.11 -8.31 14.64
CA VAL A 95 3.05 -9.13 15.40
C VAL A 95 2.58 -9.26 16.83
N SER A 96 2.50 -10.48 17.34
CA SER A 96 2.31 -10.74 18.77
C SER A 96 3.65 -10.56 19.49
N VAL A 97 3.64 -9.83 20.58
CA VAL A 97 4.82 -9.54 21.39
C VAL A 97 4.54 -9.87 22.85
N GLY A 98 5.45 -10.59 23.48
CA GLY A 98 5.25 -11.04 24.85
C GLY A 98 4.34 -12.24 24.96
N GLY A 99 3.92 -12.56 26.18
CA GLY A 99 3.10 -13.72 26.45
C GLY A 99 3.85 -15.05 26.41
N PHE A 100 3.56 -15.90 27.40
CA PHE A 100 3.90 -17.31 27.35
C PHE A 100 2.57 -18.07 27.20
N LEU A 101 2.43 -18.86 26.13
CA LEU A 101 1.22 -19.61 25.81
C LEU A 101 -0.04 -18.73 25.65
N GLY A 102 0.08 -17.55 25.05
CA GLY A 102 -1.07 -16.68 24.78
C GLY A 102 -1.55 -15.85 25.98
N LEU A 103 -0.86 -15.93 27.12
CA LEU A 103 -1.19 -15.14 28.31
C LEU A 103 -0.38 -13.85 28.33
N GLY A 104 -1.05 -12.69 28.27
CA GLY A 104 -0.41 -11.37 28.27
C GLY A 104 0.21 -10.99 26.92
N GLU A 105 -0.21 -11.62 25.83
CA GLU A 105 0.14 -11.20 24.49
C GLU A 105 -0.40 -9.81 24.21
N ARG A 106 0.40 -9.01 23.54
CA ARG A 106 -0.05 -7.76 22.95
C ARG A 106 0.32 -7.74 21.48
N TYR A 107 -0.51 -7.10 20.69
CA TYR A 107 -0.30 -6.99 19.28
C TYR A 107 0.21 -5.61 18.91
N VAL A 108 1.16 -5.55 18.02
CA VAL A 108 1.69 -4.32 17.42
C VAL A 108 1.62 -4.45 15.91
N VAL A 109 1.46 -3.33 15.22
CA VAL A 109 1.46 -3.30 13.75
C VAL A 109 2.76 -2.66 13.29
N LEU A 110 3.53 -3.42 12.52
CA LEU A 110 4.79 -2.96 11.94
C LEU A 110 4.58 -2.59 10.47
N ASP A 111 5.33 -1.60 9.99
CA ASP A 111 5.40 -1.29 8.57
C ASP A 111 6.10 -2.46 7.83
N PRO A 112 5.51 -2.99 6.75
CA PRO A 112 6.10 -4.11 6.01
C PRO A 112 7.52 -3.86 5.52
N SER A 113 7.89 -2.60 5.24
CA SER A 113 9.24 -2.24 4.79
C SER A 113 10.31 -2.40 5.86
N THR A 114 9.91 -2.47 7.13
CA THR A 114 10.80 -2.66 8.28
C THR A 114 10.99 -4.13 8.67
N VAL A 115 10.25 -5.03 8.02
CA VAL A 115 10.30 -6.47 8.27
C VAL A 115 11.00 -7.17 7.12
N SER A 116 12.15 -7.76 7.38
CA SER A 116 12.88 -8.57 6.40
C SER A 116 12.47 -10.03 6.54
N VAL A 117 12.16 -10.69 5.43
CA VAL A 117 11.77 -12.11 5.42
C VAL A 117 12.84 -12.94 4.72
N SER A 118 13.19 -14.05 5.29
CA SER A 118 14.21 -14.97 4.77
C SER A 118 13.69 -16.39 4.73
N ASN A 119 14.07 -17.13 3.70
CA ASN A 119 13.83 -18.56 3.59
C ASN A 119 15.16 -19.30 3.56
N LYS A 120 15.39 -20.12 4.55
CA LYS A 120 16.56 -21.01 4.63
C LYS A 120 16.09 -22.44 4.89
N ASP A 121 16.52 -23.37 4.07
CA ASP A 121 16.18 -24.78 4.19
C ASP A 121 14.65 -25.03 4.31
N ASN A 122 13.88 -24.31 3.50
CA ASN A 122 12.42 -24.34 3.48
C ASN A 122 11.76 -23.84 4.80
N LYS A 123 12.51 -23.16 5.65
CA LYS A 123 12.02 -22.51 6.88
C LYS A 123 12.00 -21.01 6.68
N TRP A 124 10.85 -20.42 6.89
CA TRP A 124 10.67 -18.97 6.85
C TRP A 124 10.99 -18.37 8.21
N ALA A 125 11.65 -17.23 8.20
CA ALA A 125 11.94 -16.41 9.37
C ALA A 125 11.80 -14.94 9.02
N ALA A 126 11.30 -14.15 9.94
CA ALA A 126 11.21 -12.71 9.82
C ALA A 126 12.23 -12.04 10.76
N TYR A 127 12.77 -10.91 10.33
CA TYR A 127 13.78 -10.16 11.07
C TYR A 127 13.38 -8.69 11.13
N VAL A 128 13.61 -8.09 12.28
CA VAL A 128 13.38 -6.66 12.55
C VAL A 128 14.59 -6.07 13.24
N ASP A 129 14.88 -4.80 12.96
CA ASP A 129 15.96 -4.06 13.62
C ASP A 129 15.42 -3.35 14.87
N THR A 130 14.99 -4.15 15.84
CA THR A 130 14.47 -3.63 17.11
C THR A 130 14.60 -4.69 18.20
N ASP A 131 14.43 -4.27 19.45
CA ASP A 131 14.41 -5.15 20.61
C ASP A 131 12.98 -5.40 21.12
N LYS A 132 12.85 -6.39 21.97
CA LYS A 132 11.58 -6.77 22.59
C LYS A 132 10.99 -5.65 23.47
N ASP A 133 11.84 -4.88 24.14
CA ASP A 133 11.41 -3.79 25.01
C ASP A 133 10.81 -2.64 24.23
N THR A 134 11.38 -2.32 23.07
CA THR A 134 10.84 -1.32 22.15
C THR A 134 9.48 -1.77 21.62
N LEU A 135 9.33 -3.02 21.22
CA LEU A 135 8.05 -3.57 20.78
C LEU A 135 7.00 -3.57 21.90
N ASN A 136 7.41 -3.88 23.13
CA ASN A 136 6.53 -3.84 24.30
C ASN A 136 6.04 -2.43 24.64
N LYS A 137 6.78 -1.39 24.30
CA LYS A 137 6.42 0.03 24.47
C LYS A 137 5.65 0.61 23.28
N ALA A 138 5.66 -0.08 22.15
CA ALA A 138 4.95 0.36 20.95
C ALA A 138 3.42 0.46 21.19
N PRO A 139 2.71 1.27 20.43
CA PRO A 139 1.25 1.32 20.49
C PRO A 139 0.65 -0.07 20.29
N SER A 140 -0.20 -0.50 21.21
CA SER A 140 -0.90 -1.78 21.08
C SER A 140 -2.04 -1.65 20.07
N PHE A 141 -2.22 -2.69 19.28
CA PHE A 141 -3.33 -2.85 18.37
C PHE A 141 -4.35 -3.83 18.97
N ASP A 142 -5.62 -3.46 18.93
CA ASP A 142 -6.71 -4.35 19.34
C ASP A 142 -6.99 -5.34 18.22
N TYR A 143 -6.45 -6.54 18.38
CA TYR A 143 -6.55 -7.60 17.40
C TYR A 143 -7.32 -8.79 17.94
N SER A 144 -8.36 -9.19 17.22
CA SER A 144 -9.14 -10.39 17.54
C SER A 144 -8.80 -11.50 16.55
N LYS A 145 -8.14 -12.56 17.03
CA LYS A 145 -7.84 -13.73 16.20
C LYS A 145 -9.14 -14.34 15.65
N LYS A 146 -9.17 -14.65 14.37
CA LYS A 146 -10.27 -15.41 13.78
C LYS A 146 -10.27 -16.81 14.39
N LYS A 147 -11.38 -17.19 15.01
CA LYS A 147 -11.60 -18.54 15.53
C LYS A 147 -11.90 -19.53 14.40
#